data_ee25a89b7c21e798fc6adaf37b834cb4
#
_entry.id   ee25a89b7c21e798fc6adaf37b834cb4
#
_cell.length_a   1.000
_cell.length_b   1.000
_cell.length_c   1.000
_cell.angle_alpha   90.00
_cell.angle_beta   90.00
_cell.angle_gamma   90.00
#
_symmetry.space_group_name_H-M   'P 1'
#
loop_
_entity.id
_entity.type
_entity.pdbx_description
1 polymer ?
#
loop_
_entity_poly.entity_id
_entity_poly.type
_entity_poly.pdbx_seq_one_letter_code
_entity_poly.pdbx_strand_id
1 'polypeptide(L)'
;MLNDIYILIPSRISSSRLINKPLIDINGKTLIQRVFKNALEITSNSYVATDSELIKENLKSISSNIIMTSSDHISGTDRVFEAAKKLKIKDDSLILNLQGDEPFIPKKLINQVIEDYSKNKCDVITVSTNIKSNEDITNPNCVLVDSDRLNYATDFRRIGDFTNPRRHIGIYGYSFKILKNITELEPTKNELENKLEQLRFLENNYSIYVSYYNENIPNGIDTQEDVSNAIKYLNKK
;
A
#
# COMPACT_ATOMS: atom_id res chain seq x y z
N MET A 1 9.05 -2.03 -22.23
CA MET A 1 9.66 -1.38 -21.03
C MET A 1 8.58 -0.51 -20.41
N LEU A 2 8.42 -0.54 -19.09
CA LEU A 2 7.55 0.41 -18.37
C LEU A 2 8.13 1.81 -18.58
N ASN A 3 7.33 2.72 -19.14
CA ASN A 3 7.86 4.02 -19.59
C ASN A 3 8.24 4.93 -18.43
N ASP A 4 7.41 4.96 -17.36
CA ASP A 4 7.69 5.74 -16.15
C ASP A 4 7.11 5.02 -14.93
N ILE A 5 7.82 5.02 -13.81
CA ILE A 5 7.39 4.41 -12.55
C ILE A 5 7.24 5.52 -11.51
N TYR A 6 6.07 5.57 -10.88
CA TYR A 6 5.75 6.49 -9.79
C TYR A 6 5.43 5.71 -8.51
N ILE A 7 5.91 6.19 -7.37
CA ILE A 7 5.47 5.71 -6.06
C ILE A 7 4.65 6.81 -5.41
N LEU A 8 3.38 6.55 -5.18
CA LEU A 8 2.48 7.49 -4.52
C LEU A 8 2.11 6.95 -3.14
N ILE A 9 2.31 7.77 -2.12
CA ILE A 9 2.12 7.41 -0.71
C ILE A 9 0.94 8.21 -0.17
N PRO A 10 -0.27 7.63 -0.08
CA PRO A 10 -1.40 8.30 0.54
C PRO A 10 -1.18 8.42 2.04
N SER A 11 -1.36 9.61 2.60
CA SER A 11 -1.21 9.85 4.03
C SER A 11 -2.17 10.93 4.50
N ARG A 12 -3.00 10.62 5.50
CA ARG A 12 -3.90 11.58 6.15
C ARG A 12 -3.56 11.70 7.62
N ILE A 13 -3.79 12.89 8.18
CA ILE A 13 -3.51 13.13 9.59
C ILE A 13 -4.52 12.42 10.50
N SER A 14 -5.77 12.32 10.05
CA SER A 14 -6.85 11.68 10.81
C SER A 14 -6.66 10.16 10.86
N SER A 15 -6.56 9.64 12.07
CA SER A 15 -6.54 8.21 12.35
C SER A 15 -7.32 7.94 13.62
N SER A 16 -8.22 6.97 13.60
CA SER A 16 -9.09 6.64 14.74
C SER A 16 -8.36 5.86 15.85
N ARG A 17 -7.34 5.06 15.50
CA ARG A 17 -6.61 4.18 16.41
C ARG A 17 -5.34 4.83 16.98
N LEU A 18 -4.68 5.66 16.19
CA LEU A 18 -3.45 6.37 16.59
C LEU A 18 -3.57 7.83 16.15
N ILE A 19 -3.65 8.74 17.12
CA ILE A 19 -3.71 10.18 16.86
C ILE A 19 -2.43 10.61 16.13
N ASN A 20 -2.58 11.39 15.05
CA ASN A 20 -1.46 11.86 14.22
C ASN A 20 -0.51 10.74 13.76
N LYS A 21 -1.04 9.56 13.48
CA LYS A 21 -0.29 8.35 13.10
C LYS A 21 0.91 8.61 12.18
N PRO A 22 0.82 9.38 11.08
CA PRO A 22 1.96 9.62 10.19
C PRO A 22 3.14 10.35 10.84
N LEU A 23 2.87 11.14 11.88
CA LEU A 23 3.87 11.96 12.58
C LEU A 23 4.44 11.30 13.84
N ILE A 24 4.02 10.08 14.16
CA ILE A 24 4.57 9.33 15.29
C ILE A 24 6.05 9.07 15.07
N ASP A 25 6.87 9.42 16.07
CA ASP A 25 8.29 9.11 16.05
C ASP A 25 8.54 7.62 16.22
N ILE A 26 9.35 7.07 15.33
CA ILE A 26 9.81 5.69 15.34
C ILE A 26 11.33 5.74 15.29
N ASN A 27 11.95 5.85 16.45
CA ASN A 27 13.40 5.88 16.60
C ASN A 27 14.06 7.01 15.78
N GLY A 28 13.68 8.27 16.07
CA GLY A 28 14.27 9.49 15.52
C GLY A 28 13.82 9.89 14.11
N LYS A 29 12.81 9.20 13.55
CA LYS A 29 12.14 9.59 12.30
C LYS A 29 10.66 9.32 12.43
N THR A 30 9.82 10.22 11.90
CA THR A 30 8.39 9.95 11.87
C THR A 30 8.06 8.77 10.95
N LEU A 31 6.90 8.15 11.18
CA LEU A 31 6.41 7.04 10.35
C LEU A 31 6.45 7.39 8.86
N ILE A 32 5.86 8.53 8.49
CA ILE A 32 5.80 8.95 7.09
C ILE A 32 7.19 9.29 6.51
N GLN A 33 8.11 9.83 7.32
CA GLN A 33 9.48 10.06 6.89
C GLN A 33 10.20 8.76 6.52
N ARG A 34 9.94 7.67 7.25
CA ARG A 34 10.52 6.35 6.94
C ARG A 34 10.02 5.81 5.62
N VAL A 35 8.70 5.80 5.44
CA VAL A 35 8.07 5.34 4.20
C VAL A 35 8.57 6.15 3.00
N PHE A 36 8.56 7.48 3.12
CA PHE A 36 8.94 8.37 2.03
C PHE A 36 10.41 8.24 1.65
N LYS A 37 11.33 8.14 2.64
CA LYS A 37 12.75 7.91 2.36
C LYS A 37 12.98 6.59 1.62
N ASN A 38 12.32 5.51 2.05
CA ASN A 38 12.43 4.22 1.36
C ASN A 38 11.98 4.31 -0.11
N ALA A 39 10.88 5.02 -0.37
CA ALA A 39 10.37 5.21 -1.73
C ALA A 39 11.33 6.03 -2.61
N LEU A 40 11.87 7.13 -2.08
CA LEU A 40 12.85 7.99 -2.79
C LEU A 40 14.15 7.27 -3.15
N GLU A 41 14.51 6.22 -2.40
CA GLU A 41 15.69 5.41 -2.73
C GLU A 41 15.46 4.47 -3.92
N ILE A 42 14.23 4.32 -4.42
CA ILE A 42 13.86 3.49 -5.56
C ILE A 42 13.69 4.37 -6.80
N THR A 43 12.93 5.44 -6.68
CA THR A 43 12.72 6.40 -7.77
C THR A 43 12.53 7.80 -7.23
N SER A 44 13.10 8.80 -7.92
CA SER A 44 12.84 10.22 -7.64
C SER A 44 11.38 10.63 -7.92
N ASN A 45 10.63 9.82 -8.68
CA ASN A 45 9.19 9.99 -8.92
C ASN A 45 8.35 9.44 -7.75
N SER A 46 8.83 9.58 -6.52
CA SER A 46 8.10 9.22 -5.30
C SER A 46 7.49 10.47 -4.69
N TYR A 47 6.19 10.41 -4.36
CA TYR A 47 5.43 11.55 -3.83
C TYR A 47 4.57 11.13 -2.66
N VAL A 48 4.39 12.03 -1.68
CA VAL A 48 3.39 11.88 -0.62
C VAL A 48 2.15 12.69 -1.00
N ALA A 49 1.00 12.03 -1.03
CA ALA A 49 -0.31 12.65 -1.25
C ALA A 49 -1.02 12.84 0.09
N THR A 50 -1.27 14.08 0.48
CA THR A 50 -1.80 14.39 1.82
C THR A 50 -2.75 15.59 1.81
N ASP A 51 -3.65 15.64 2.79
CA ASP A 51 -4.53 16.79 3.09
C ASP A 51 -3.99 17.66 4.24
N SER A 52 -2.80 17.33 4.77
CA SER A 52 -2.30 17.95 6.00
C SER A 52 -1.04 18.79 5.77
N GLU A 53 -1.13 20.08 6.10
CA GLU A 53 0.05 20.95 6.13
C GLU A 53 1.08 20.48 7.17
N LEU A 54 0.66 19.83 8.28
CA LEU A 54 1.59 19.28 9.28
C LEU A 54 2.46 18.17 8.69
N ILE A 55 1.88 17.28 7.87
CA ILE A 55 2.63 16.24 7.17
C ILE A 55 3.58 16.88 6.16
N LYS A 56 3.12 17.86 5.40
CA LYS A 56 3.92 18.58 4.43
C LYS A 56 5.13 19.26 5.09
N GLU A 57 4.91 20.01 6.19
CA GLU A 57 5.99 20.63 6.94
C GLU A 57 7.02 19.61 7.47
N ASN A 58 6.54 18.48 8.01
CA ASN A 58 7.38 17.41 8.53
C ASN A 58 8.32 16.81 7.47
N LEU A 59 7.88 16.81 6.19
CA LEU A 59 8.60 16.22 5.08
C LEU A 59 9.49 17.19 4.29
N LYS A 60 9.35 18.51 4.48
CA LYS A 60 10.10 19.54 3.75
C LYS A 60 11.61 19.35 3.76
N SER A 61 12.15 18.87 4.88
CA SER A 61 13.59 18.60 5.02
C SER A 61 14.08 17.38 4.21
N ILE A 62 13.16 16.59 3.68
CA ILE A 62 13.47 15.37 2.91
C ILE A 62 13.33 15.63 1.42
N SER A 63 12.17 16.16 0.98
CA SER A 63 11.88 16.45 -0.42
C SER A 63 10.67 17.38 -0.54
N SER A 64 10.60 18.10 -1.66
CA SER A 64 9.42 18.89 -2.06
C SER A 64 8.34 18.07 -2.78
N ASN A 65 8.54 16.78 -2.98
CA ASN A 65 7.62 15.89 -3.68
C ASN A 65 6.37 15.57 -2.82
N ILE A 66 5.58 16.58 -2.51
CA ILE A 66 4.38 16.49 -1.68
C ILE A 66 3.22 17.11 -2.45
N ILE A 67 2.17 16.34 -2.65
CA ILE A 67 0.96 16.75 -3.37
C ILE A 67 -0.17 16.94 -2.35
N MET A 68 -0.64 18.18 -2.25
CA MET A 68 -1.82 18.47 -1.44
C MET A 68 -3.06 17.97 -2.17
N THR A 69 -3.90 17.22 -1.46
CA THR A 69 -5.12 16.58 -1.97
C THR A 69 -6.33 16.94 -1.10
N SER A 70 -7.54 16.70 -1.58
CA SER A 70 -8.76 16.94 -0.79
C SER A 70 -8.78 16.13 0.51
N SER A 71 -9.39 16.70 1.56
CA SER A 71 -9.72 16.01 2.80
C SER A 71 -10.87 15.00 2.64
N ASP A 72 -11.67 15.12 1.58
CA ASP A 72 -12.93 14.39 1.39
C ASP A 72 -12.73 12.96 0.88
N HIS A 73 -11.50 12.59 0.53
CA HIS A 73 -11.21 11.23 0.07
C HIS A 73 -11.49 10.19 1.15
N ILE A 74 -12.31 9.22 0.80
CA ILE A 74 -12.68 8.11 1.67
C ILE A 74 -11.56 7.07 1.71
N SER A 75 -10.89 6.83 0.56
CA SER A 75 -9.87 5.79 0.40
C SER A 75 -8.48 6.36 0.07
N GLY A 76 -7.44 5.51 0.29
CA GLY A 76 -6.08 5.79 -0.16
C GLY A 76 -5.98 5.85 -1.68
N THR A 77 -6.73 5.00 -2.38
CA THR A 77 -6.75 4.91 -3.85
C THR A 77 -7.30 6.19 -4.48
N ASP A 78 -8.38 6.76 -3.96
CA ASP A 78 -8.93 8.04 -4.44
C ASP A 78 -7.91 9.18 -4.29
N ARG A 79 -7.21 9.22 -3.15
CA ARG A 79 -6.15 10.20 -2.89
C ARG A 79 -4.98 10.04 -3.85
N VAL A 80 -4.57 8.82 -4.12
CA VAL A 80 -3.52 8.49 -5.10
C VAL A 80 -3.95 8.92 -6.50
N PHE A 81 -5.21 8.71 -6.86
CA PHE A 81 -5.74 9.15 -8.16
C PHE A 81 -5.71 10.67 -8.32
N GLU A 82 -6.16 11.45 -7.32
CA GLU A 82 -6.07 12.91 -7.37
C GLU A 82 -4.62 13.37 -7.53
N ALA A 83 -3.69 12.79 -6.76
CA ALA A 83 -2.27 13.12 -6.87
C ALA A 83 -1.71 12.80 -8.27
N ALA A 84 -2.04 11.63 -8.83
CA ALA A 84 -1.63 11.23 -10.17
C ALA A 84 -2.16 12.19 -11.25
N LYS A 85 -3.42 12.66 -11.13
CA LYS A 85 -3.98 13.70 -12.02
C LYS A 85 -3.22 15.02 -11.92
N LYS A 86 -2.92 15.49 -10.71
CA LYS A 86 -2.16 16.73 -10.50
C LYS A 86 -0.74 16.66 -11.08
N LEU A 87 -0.13 15.47 -11.01
CA LEU A 87 1.17 15.19 -11.60
C LEU A 87 1.13 14.98 -13.13
N LYS A 88 -0.07 14.89 -13.72
CA LYS A 88 -0.28 14.61 -15.15
C LYS A 88 0.41 13.32 -15.60
N ILE A 89 0.31 12.29 -14.78
CA ILE A 89 0.90 10.96 -15.07
C ILE A 89 0.23 10.40 -16.34
N LYS A 90 1.02 9.77 -17.21
CA LYS A 90 0.53 9.17 -18.47
C LYS A 90 -0.24 7.88 -18.20
N ASP A 91 -1.18 7.54 -19.08
CA ASP A 91 -2.07 6.39 -18.94
C ASP A 91 -1.36 5.05 -18.78
N ASP A 92 -0.20 4.87 -19.41
CA ASP A 92 0.60 3.63 -19.41
C ASP A 92 1.71 3.60 -18.33
N SER A 93 1.86 4.66 -17.55
CA SER A 93 2.83 4.69 -16.45
C SER A 93 2.39 3.78 -15.30
N LEU A 94 3.35 3.09 -14.70
CA LEU A 94 3.11 2.30 -13.49
C LEU A 94 3.04 3.22 -12.26
N ILE A 95 1.97 3.11 -11.51
CA ILE A 95 1.80 3.74 -10.21
C ILE A 95 1.83 2.64 -9.15
N LEU A 96 2.77 2.73 -8.22
CA LEU A 96 2.78 1.94 -6.99
C LEU A 96 2.15 2.77 -5.87
N ASN A 97 1.02 2.30 -5.35
CA ASN A 97 0.38 2.81 -4.16
C ASN A 97 1.03 2.13 -2.95
N LEU A 98 1.94 2.84 -2.29
CA LEU A 98 2.64 2.37 -1.10
C LEU A 98 1.99 2.99 0.14
N GLN A 99 1.42 2.16 1.01
CA GLN A 99 0.69 2.65 2.18
C GLN A 99 1.60 3.41 3.14
N GLY A 100 1.12 4.55 3.65
CA GLY A 100 1.87 5.44 4.55
C GLY A 100 2.15 4.86 5.94
N ASP A 101 1.68 3.66 6.23
CA ASP A 101 1.87 2.92 7.48
C ASP A 101 2.77 1.68 7.35
N GLU A 102 3.42 1.49 6.20
CA GLU A 102 4.31 0.38 5.89
C GLU A 102 5.80 0.81 5.83
N PRO A 103 6.44 1.14 6.97
CA PRO A 103 7.79 1.73 6.99
C PRO A 103 8.91 0.74 6.70
N PHE A 104 8.62 -0.58 6.68
CA PHE A 104 9.62 -1.64 6.60
C PHE A 104 9.59 -2.42 5.29
N ILE A 105 8.88 -1.91 4.29
CA ILE A 105 8.87 -2.54 2.97
C ILE A 105 10.28 -2.51 2.37
N PRO A 106 10.89 -3.68 2.08
CA PRO A 106 12.22 -3.73 1.53
C PRO A 106 12.26 -3.22 0.08
N LYS A 107 13.32 -2.52 -0.31
CA LYS A 107 13.54 -2.12 -1.71
C LYS A 107 13.48 -3.31 -2.67
N LYS A 108 14.05 -4.45 -2.27
CA LYS A 108 14.04 -5.68 -3.06
C LYS A 108 12.62 -6.11 -3.41
N LEU A 109 11.68 -5.98 -2.46
CA LEU A 109 10.27 -6.27 -2.71
C LEU A 109 9.65 -5.32 -3.73
N ILE A 110 9.90 -4.02 -3.60
CA ILE A 110 9.33 -3.04 -4.54
C ILE A 110 9.88 -3.28 -5.95
N ASN A 111 11.17 -3.56 -6.09
CA ASN A 111 11.77 -3.91 -7.38
C ASN A 111 11.17 -5.19 -7.96
N GLN A 112 10.93 -6.22 -7.11
CA GLN A 112 10.24 -7.43 -7.52
C GLN A 112 8.82 -7.15 -8.03
N VAL A 113 8.05 -6.31 -7.34
CA VAL A 113 6.69 -5.91 -7.78
C VAL A 113 6.73 -5.24 -9.14
N ILE A 114 7.69 -4.34 -9.38
CA ILE A 114 7.86 -3.67 -10.67
C ILE A 114 8.18 -4.69 -11.78
N GLU A 115 9.09 -5.61 -11.49
CA GLU A 115 9.49 -6.65 -12.42
C GLU A 115 8.33 -7.61 -12.73
N ASP A 116 7.62 -8.08 -11.69
CA ASP A 116 6.49 -9.00 -11.84
C ASP A 116 5.33 -8.33 -12.60
N TYR A 117 5.05 -7.04 -12.35
CA TYR A 117 4.05 -6.30 -13.12
C TYR A 117 4.42 -6.22 -14.61
N SER A 118 5.69 -6.07 -14.93
CA SER A 118 6.16 -6.02 -16.34
C SER A 118 6.08 -7.36 -17.05
N LYS A 119 6.17 -8.48 -16.31
CA LYS A 119 6.19 -9.84 -16.85
C LYS A 119 4.82 -10.47 -16.95
N ASN A 120 3.89 -10.08 -16.10
CA ASN A 120 2.57 -10.69 -16.00
C ASN A 120 1.49 -9.77 -16.57
N LYS A 121 0.54 -10.35 -17.30
CA LYS A 121 -0.61 -9.60 -17.84
C LYS A 121 -1.67 -9.46 -16.76
N CYS A 122 -1.62 -8.38 -16.00
CA CYS A 122 -2.60 -8.10 -14.95
C CYS A 122 -3.03 -6.63 -14.97
N ASP A 123 -4.23 -6.36 -14.49
CA ASP A 123 -4.71 -4.99 -14.30
C ASP A 123 -4.09 -4.38 -13.04
N VAL A 124 -4.03 -5.19 -11.97
CA VAL A 124 -3.49 -4.81 -10.65
C VAL A 124 -2.47 -5.84 -10.22
N ILE A 125 -1.39 -5.41 -9.61
CA ILE A 125 -0.46 -6.26 -8.87
C ILE A 125 -0.53 -5.92 -7.39
N THR A 126 -0.46 -6.95 -6.54
CA THR A 126 -0.31 -6.82 -5.10
C THR A 126 0.72 -7.80 -4.57
N VAL A 127 0.91 -7.87 -3.26
CA VAL A 127 1.96 -8.66 -2.62
C VAL A 127 1.39 -9.62 -1.60
N SER A 128 1.98 -10.80 -1.53
CA SER A 128 1.79 -11.73 -0.40
C SER A 128 3.11 -12.23 0.16
N THR A 129 3.08 -12.64 1.42
CA THR A 129 4.19 -13.31 2.11
C THR A 129 3.68 -14.48 2.92
N ASN A 130 4.60 -15.26 3.48
CA ASN A 130 4.24 -16.37 4.35
C ASN A 130 3.44 -15.89 5.57
N ILE A 131 2.51 -16.71 6.02
CA ILE A 131 1.90 -16.60 7.35
C ILE A 131 2.99 -16.88 8.37
N LYS A 132 3.15 -16.00 9.35
CA LYS A 132 4.21 -16.11 10.37
C LYS A 132 3.86 -17.09 11.49
N SER A 133 2.59 -17.13 11.84
CA SER A 133 2.07 -17.98 12.92
C SER A 133 0.56 -18.20 12.76
N ASN A 134 0.01 -19.12 13.53
CA ASN A 134 -1.45 -19.29 13.60
C ASN A 134 -2.17 -18.02 14.07
N GLU A 135 -1.49 -17.11 14.76
CA GLU A 135 -2.03 -15.81 15.16
C GLU A 135 -2.37 -14.93 13.96
N ASP A 136 -1.59 -14.99 12.87
CA ASP A 136 -1.91 -14.24 11.64
C ASP A 136 -3.26 -14.66 11.05
N ILE A 137 -3.62 -15.96 11.17
CA ILE A 137 -4.88 -16.51 10.64
C ILE A 137 -6.08 -16.05 11.47
N THR A 138 -5.90 -15.83 12.76
CA THR A 138 -6.97 -15.45 13.70
C THR A 138 -6.99 -13.93 13.96
N ASN A 139 -5.99 -13.19 13.51
CA ASN A 139 -5.89 -11.75 13.73
C ASN A 139 -6.76 -10.98 12.73
N PRO A 140 -7.82 -10.28 13.17
CA PRO A 140 -8.69 -9.52 12.29
C PRO A 140 -8.01 -8.32 11.61
N ASN A 141 -6.82 -7.94 12.06
CA ASN A 141 -6.01 -6.90 11.40
C ASN A 141 -5.11 -7.47 10.29
N CYS A 142 -4.93 -8.79 10.22
CA CYS A 142 -4.21 -9.44 9.15
C CYS A 142 -5.16 -9.73 7.99
N VAL A 143 -4.84 -9.24 6.80
CA VAL A 143 -5.56 -9.60 5.59
C VAL A 143 -4.87 -10.80 4.97
N LEU A 144 -5.65 -11.82 4.63
CA LEU A 144 -5.20 -13.00 3.93
C LEU A 144 -5.66 -12.96 2.48
N VAL A 145 -4.90 -13.57 1.59
CA VAL A 145 -5.20 -13.71 0.17
C VAL A 145 -5.08 -15.17 -0.25
N ASP A 146 -6.07 -15.65 -0.98
CA ASP A 146 -5.99 -16.86 -1.77
C ASP A 146 -5.68 -16.51 -3.23
N SER A 147 -4.94 -17.37 -3.90
CA SER A 147 -4.61 -17.23 -5.32
C SER A 147 -4.65 -18.57 -6.04
N ASP A 148 -4.89 -18.51 -7.32
CA ASP A 148 -4.84 -19.67 -8.21
C ASP A 148 -3.38 -20.14 -8.46
N ARG A 149 -3.22 -21.18 -9.28
CA ARG A 149 -1.93 -21.76 -9.63
C ARG A 149 -1.02 -20.83 -10.43
N LEU A 150 -1.58 -19.79 -11.03
CA LEU A 150 -0.87 -18.76 -11.78
C LEU A 150 -0.59 -17.50 -10.96
N ASN A 151 -0.90 -17.55 -9.65
CA ASN A 151 -0.81 -16.46 -8.70
C ASN A 151 -1.77 -15.28 -8.97
N TYR A 152 -2.92 -15.52 -9.60
CA TYR A 152 -3.98 -14.52 -9.62
C TYR A 152 -4.87 -14.68 -8.39
N ALA A 153 -5.18 -13.56 -7.74
CA ALA A 153 -6.01 -13.54 -6.54
C ALA A 153 -7.42 -14.09 -6.86
N THR A 154 -7.90 -14.96 -5.98
CA THR A 154 -9.25 -15.52 -6.05
C THR A 154 -10.13 -14.98 -4.92
N ASP A 155 -9.52 -14.59 -3.80
CA ASP A 155 -10.24 -14.01 -2.66
C ASP A 155 -9.32 -13.24 -1.70
N PHE A 156 -9.93 -12.31 -0.94
CA PHE A 156 -9.27 -11.59 0.17
C PHE A 156 -10.20 -11.58 1.38
N ARG A 157 -9.69 -11.99 2.55
CA ARG A 157 -10.46 -12.03 3.81
C ARG A 157 -9.58 -11.72 5.00
N ARG A 158 -10.22 -11.37 6.10
CA ARG A 158 -9.55 -11.24 7.41
C ARG A 158 -9.68 -12.52 8.24
N ILE A 159 -10.80 -13.22 8.12
CA ILE A 159 -11.12 -14.47 8.84
C ILE A 159 -11.91 -15.35 7.88
N GLY A 160 -11.75 -16.67 7.98
CA GLY A 160 -12.51 -17.64 7.22
C GLY A 160 -11.69 -18.85 6.79
N ASP A 161 -12.31 -19.75 6.04
CA ASP A 161 -11.66 -20.93 5.50
C ASP A 161 -10.91 -20.55 4.23
N PHE A 162 -9.64 -20.88 4.21
CA PHE A 162 -8.75 -20.67 3.08
C PHE A 162 -8.21 -22.01 2.57
N THR A 163 -7.95 -22.09 1.28
CA THR A 163 -7.33 -23.28 0.69
C THR A 163 -5.81 -23.25 0.83
N ASN A 164 -5.20 -22.09 0.57
CA ASN A 164 -3.76 -21.90 0.66
C ASN A 164 -3.45 -20.43 0.99
N PRO A 165 -3.81 -19.98 2.21
CA PRO A 165 -3.74 -18.58 2.55
C PRO A 165 -2.30 -18.08 2.65
N ARG A 166 -2.10 -16.86 2.16
CA ARG A 166 -0.87 -16.09 2.38
C ARG A 166 -1.23 -14.76 3.02
N ARG A 167 -0.32 -14.22 3.81
CA ARG A 167 -0.51 -12.89 4.37
C ARG A 167 -0.40 -11.84 3.26
N HIS A 168 -1.44 -11.06 3.06
CA HIS A 168 -1.45 -9.96 2.13
C HIS A 168 -0.64 -8.76 2.66
N ILE A 169 0.07 -8.08 1.78
CA ILE A 169 0.78 -6.82 2.05
C ILE A 169 0.13 -5.72 1.21
N GLY A 170 -0.27 -4.62 1.83
CA GLY A 170 -1.05 -3.54 1.24
C GLY A 170 -0.28 -2.66 0.24
N ILE A 171 0.46 -3.27 -0.69
CA ILE A 171 1.06 -2.58 -1.83
C ILE A 171 0.25 -2.91 -3.06
N TYR A 172 -0.11 -1.89 -3.85
CA TYR A 172 -0.78 -2.09 -5.13
C TYR A 172 -0.03 -1.38 -6.24
N GLY A 173 0.04 -2.04 -7.39
CA GLY A 173 0.57 -1.46 -8.61
C GLY A 173 -0.45 -1.57 -9.74
N TYR A 174 -0.59 -0.53 -10.51
CA TYR A 174 -1.50 -0.44 -11.66
C TYR A 174 -1.05 0.65 -12.62
N SER A 175 -1.50 0.61 -13.87
CA SER A 175 -1.34 1.76 -14.76
C SER A 175 -2.26 2.92 -14.33
N PHE A 176 -1.93 4.16 -14.72
CA PHE A 176 -2.81 5.30 -14.44
C PHE A 176 -4.20 5.10 -15.05
N LYS A 177 -4.28 4.50 -16.25
CA LYS A 177 -5.55 4.15 -16.90
C LYS A 177 -6.40 3.20 -16.04
N ILE A 178 -5.79 2.15 -15.47
CA ILE A 178 -6.49 1.20 -14.59
C ILE A 178 -6.92 1.90 -13.29
N LEU A 179 -6.03 2.69 -12.68
CA LEU A 179 -6.36 3.47 -11.48
C LEU A 179 -7.59 4.36 -11.72
N LYS A 180 -7.64 5.08 -12.84
CA LYS A 180 -8.79 5.90 -13.21
C LYS A 180 -10.09 5.07 -13.25
N ASN A 181 -10.08 3.94 -13.96
CA ASN A 181 -11.25 3.08 -14.08
C ASN A 181 -11.71 2.56 -12.71
N ILE A 182 -10.77 2.15 -11.85
CA ILE A 182 -11.05 1.63 -10.50
C ILE A 182 -11.72 2.70 -9.62
N THR A 183 -11.30 3.96 -9.72
CA THR A 183 -11.87 5.05 -8.91
C THR A 183 -13.27 5.50 -9.39
N GLU A 184 -13.68 5.08 -10.58
CA GLU A 184 -15.03 5.30 -11.11
C GLU A 184 -16.03 4.20 -10.69
N LEU A 185 -15.54 3.10 -10.05
CA LEU A 185 -16.39 2.01 -9.60
C LEU A 185 -17.12 2.36 -8.31
N GLU A 186 -18.39 2.00 -8.23
CA GLU A 186 -19.14 2.06 -6.98
C GLU A 186 -18.62 1.01 -5.97
N PRO A 187 -18.55 1.35 -4.67
CA PRO A 187 -18.20 0.39 -3.65
C PRO A 187 -19.13 -0.82 -3.64
N THR A 188 -18.57 -2.02 -3.59
CA THR A 188 -19.35 -3.24 -3.54
C THR A 188 -19.79 -3.58 -2.10
N LYS A 189 -20.83 -4.40 -1.97
CA LYS A 189 -21.32 -4.81 -0.64
C LYS A 189 -20.23 -5.51 0.17
N ASN A 190 -19.51 -6.46 -0.45
CA ASN A 190 -18.46 -7.21 0.24
C ASN A 190 -17.29 -6.32 0.65
N GLU A 191 -16.91 -5.34 -0.18
CA GLU A 191 -15.90 -4.34 0.17
C GLU A 191 -16.29 -3.59 1.44
N LEU A 192 -17.53 -3.08 1.49
CA LEU A 192 -18.01 -2.27 2.62
C LEU A 192 -18.11 -3.09 3.91
N GLU A 193 -18.62 -4.33 3.82
CA GLU A 193 -18.77 -5.23 4.98
C GLU A 193 -17.41 -5.66 5.55
N ASN A 194 -16.44 -5.98 4.69
CA ASN A 194 -15.13 -6.47 5.09
C ASN A 194 -14.09 -5.34 5.23
N LYS A 195 -14.38 -4.13 4.79
CA LYS A 195 -13.45 -2.99 4.71
C LYS A 195 -12.17 -3.37 3.95
N LEU A 196 -12.35 -4.00 2.79
CA LEU A 196 -11.29 -4.48 1.91
C LEU A 196 -11.53 -3.96 0.49
N GLU A 197 -10.87 -2.86 0.14
CA GLU A 197 -11.06 -2.15 -1.14
C GLU A 197 -10.77 -3.04 -2.37
N GLN A 198 -9.83 -3.96 -2.26
CA GLN A 198 -9.46 -4.88 -3.34
C GLN A 198 -10.56 -5.87 -3.72
N LEU A 199 -11.57 -6.09 -2.89
CA LEU A 199 -12.75 -6.89 -3.24
C LEU A 199 -13.56 -6.22 -4.36
N ARG A 200 -13.63 -4.87 -4.37
CA ARG A 200 -14.25 -4.12 -5.47
C ARG A 200 -13.60 -4.46 -6.80
N PHE A 201 -12.28 -4.59 -6.82
CA PHE A 201 -11.54 -4.90 -8.05
C PHE A 201 -11.87 -6.32 -8.54
N LEU A 202 -11.81 -7.31 -7.64
CA LEU A 202 -12.16 -8.70 -7.98
C LEU A 202 -13.59 -8.83 -8.48
N GLU A 203 -14.55 -8.23 -7.80
CA GLU A 203 -15.99 -8.32 -8.14
C GLU A 203 -16.34 -7.60 -9.45
N ASN A 204 -15.48 -6.67 -9.90
CA ASN A 204 -15.58 -6.04 -11.20
C ASN A 204 -14.66 -6.69 -12.26
N ASN A 205 -14.19 -7.94 -12.02
CA ASN A 205 -13.39 -8.74 -12.93
C ASN A 205 -12.03 -8.14 -13.31
N TYR A 206 -11.43 -7.29 -12.47
CA TYR A 206 -10.04 -6.90 -12.64
C TYR A 206 -9.13 -8.05 -12.23
N SER A 207 -8.17 -8.37 -13.08
CA SER A 207 -7.15 -9.38 -12.77
C SER A 207 -6.14 -8.82 -11.77
N ILE A 208 -5.98 -9.51 -10.61
CA ILE A 208 -5.03 -9.10 -9.57
C ILE A 208 -3.93 -10.17 -9.47
N TYR A 209 -2.73 -9.84 -9.93
CA TYR A 209 -1.58 -10.72 -9.75
C TYR A 209 -0.99 -10.55 -8.35
N VAL A 210 -0.70 -11.66 -7.67
CA VAL A 210 -0.17 -11.67 -6.30
C VAL A 210 1.31 -12.03 -6.33
N SER A 211 2.18 -11.04 -6.31
CA SER A 211 3.63 -11.25 -6.22
C SER A 211 3.98 -11.87 -4.85
N TYR A 212 4.60 -13.02 -4.86
CA TYR A 212 4.96 -13.73 -3.64
C TYR A 212 6.38 -13.35 -3.18
N TYR A 213 6.49 -12.84 -1.96
CA TYR A 213 7.75 -12.46 -1.34
C TYR A 213 8.09 -13.38 -0.18
N ASN A 214 9.19 -14.14 -0.29
CA ASN A 214 9.54 -15.22 0.64
C ASN A 214 10.28 -14.75 1.92
N GLU A 215 10.40 -13.46 2.16
CA GLU A 215 11.07 -12.95 3.36
C GLU A 215 10.06 -12.36 4.34
N ASN A 216 10.40 -12.39 5.64
CA ASN A 216 9.54 -11.78 6.65
C ASN A 216 9.57 -10.26 6.56
N ILE A 217 8.38 -9.68 6.50
CA ILE A 217 8.16 -8.24 6.57
C ILE A 217 7.47 -7.94 7.91
N PRO A 218 7.97 -6.97 8.71
CA PRO A 218 7.24 -6.51 9.89
C PRO A 218 5.83 -6.07 9.52
N ASN A 219 4.92 -6.05 10.48
CA ASN A 219 3.57 -5.55 10.25
C ASN A 219 3.58 -4.04 10.02
N GLY A 220 2.62 -3.55 9.27
CA GLY A 220 2.30 -2.12 9.21
C GLY A 220 1.95 -1.58 10.60
N ILE A 221 1.99 -0.28 10.74
CA ILE A 221 1.78 0.38 12.05
C ILE A 221 0.37 0.93 12.13
N ASP A 222 -0.45 0.31 13.00
CA ASP A 222 -1.84 0.67 13.22
C ASP A 222 -2.19 0.96 14.68
N THR A 223 -1.42 0.39 15.60
CA THR A 223 -1.64 0.45 17.06
C THR A 223 -0.39 0.92 17.80
N GLN A 224 -0.54 1.29 19.08
CA GLN A 224 0.60 1.63 19.93
C GLN A 224 1.55 0.44 20.15
N GLU A 225 1.02 -0.78 20.11
CA GLU A 225 1.82 -2.00 20.17
C GLU A 225 2.70 -2.15 18.93
N ASP A 226 2.16 -1.87 17.73
CA ASP A 226 2.94 -1.89 16.48
C ASP A 226 4.08 -0.87 16.51
N VAL A 227 3.86 0.33 17.06
CA VAL A 227 4.93 1.33 17.28
C VAL A 227 6.04 0.76 18.17
N SER A 228 5.67 0.14 19.29
CA SER A 228 6.64 -0.45 20.21
C SER A 228 7.44 -1.58 19.55
N ASN A 229 6.77 -2.42 18.77
CA ASN A 229 7.40 -3.52 18.03
C ASN A 229 8.30 -2.99 16.89
N ALA A 230 7.92 -1.92 16.23
CA ALA A 230 8.71 -1.24 15.22
C ALA A 230 10.04 -0.68 15.80
N ILE A 231 9.98 -0.03 16.95
CA ILE A 231 11.17 0.48 17.65
C ILE A 231 12.10 -0.67 18.07
N LYS A 232 11.53 -1.76 18.64
CA LYS A 232 12.31 -2.96 18.99
C LYS A 232 12.99 -3.60 17.77
N TYR A 233 12.30 -3.63 16.62
CA TYR A 233 12.86 -4.16 15.38
C TYR A 233 14.05 -3.33 14.88
N LEU A 234 13.94 -2.00 14.95
CA LEU A 234 15.03 -1.09 14.53
C LEU A 234 16.26 -1.18 15.44
N ASN A 235 16.06 -1.42 16.74
CA ASN A 235 17.16 -1.53 17.70
C ASN A 235 17.94 -2.86 17.61
N LYS A 236 17.39 -3.85 16.84
CA LYS A 236 18.07 -5.15 16.59
C LYS A 236 18.89 -5.17 15.30
N LYS A 237 18.79 -4.14 14.47
CA LYS A 237 19.57 -3.95 13.23
C LYS A 237 20.77 -3.02 13.46
#